data_f74862fd1b7f2766871835f0de624cf9
#
_entry.id   f74862fd1b7f2766871835f0de624cf9
#
_cell.length_a   1.000
_cell.length_b   1.000
_cell.length_c   1.000
_cell.angle_alpha   90.00
_cell.angle_beta   90.00
_cell.angle_gamma   90.00
#
_symmetry.space_group_name_H-M   'P 1'
#
loop_
_entity.id
_entity.type
_entity.pdbx_description
1 polymer ?
#
loop_
_entity_poly.entity_id
_entity_poly.type
_entity_poly.pdbx_seq_one_letter_code
_entity_poly.pdbx_strand_id
1 'polypeptide(L)'
;PNASDAAEEVKKLKLAVKYGADTVMDLSTGGVNLDEVRTAIIGASPVPIGTVPVYQALESVHGSIEKLDEDDFLHIIEKHCQQGVDYQTIHAGLLIEHLPKVKGRITGIVSRGGGILAQWMLYHHRQNPLYTRFDDICEIFKRYDCTFSLGDSLRPGCQHDASDAAQLAELHTLGELTRRAWKHDVQVMVEGPGHVPLDQIEFNVKKQMEECSEAPFYVLGPLVTDIAPGYGHITSAIGAAMAGWHGTAMLCYVTPKEHLGLPNAEDVREGLIAYKIAAHAADIARHRPGARDR
;
A
#
# COMPACT_ATOMS: atom_id res chain seq x y z
N PRO A 1 -14.70 -5.16 -5.90
CA PRO A 1 -15.89 -4.68 -5.23
C PRO A 1 -16.27 -3.33 -5.80
N ASN A 2 -17.55 -3.16 -6.13
CA ASN A 2 -18.02 -1.87 -6.61
C ASN A 2 -17.92 -0.86 -5.46
N ALA A 3 -17.47 0.34 -5.75
CA ALA A 3 -17.53 1.43 -4.80
C ALA A 3 -18.98 1.56 -4.30
N SER A 4 -19.14 1.73 -2.99
CA SER A 4 -20.40 2.23 -2.44
C SER A 4 -20.62 3.67 -2.95
N ASP A 5 -21.77 4.24 -2.71
CA ASP A 5 -21.98 5.63 -3.09
C ASP A 5 -21.09 6.59 -2.28
N ALA A 6 -20.92 7.82 -2.78
CA ALA A 6 -20.05 8.82 -2.16
C ALA A 6 -20.42 9.10 -0.68
N ALA A 7 -21.69 9.01 -0.33
CA ALA A 7 -22.15 9.26 1.04
C ALA A 7 -21.67 8.16 2.01
N GLU A 8 -21.73 6.89 1.59
CA GLU A 8 -21.23 5.77 2.39
C GLU A 8 -19.70 5.82 2.54
N GLU A 9 -18.95 6.18 1.48
CA GLU A 9 -17.49 6.32 1.56
C GLU A 9 -17.09 7.48 2.50
N VAL A 10 -17.76 8.62 2.43
CA VAL A 10 -17.55 9.74 3.38
C VAL A 10 -17.92 9.35 4.81
N LYS A 11 -18.93 8.52 5.01
CA LYS A 11 -19.29 8.00 6.34
C LYS A 11 -18.19 7.11 6.91
N LYS A 12 -17.62 6.20 6.09
CA LYS A 12 -16.47 5.35 6.48
C LYS A 12 -15.23 6.20 6.79
N LEU A 13 -14.92 7.21 5.97
CA LEU A 13 -13.86 8.18 6.25
C LEU A 13 -14.04 8.84 7.62
N LYS A 14 -15.21 9.41 7.90
CA LYS A 14 -15.49 10.08 9.19
C LYS A 14 -15.35 9.12 10.36
N LEU A 15 -15.78 7.88 10.19
CA LEU A 15 -15.59 6.83 11.19
C LEU A 15 -14.10 6.53 11.42
N ALA A 16 -13.33 6.36 10.34
CA ALA A 16 -11.90 6.09 10.42
C ALA A 16 -11.16 7.22 11.18
N VAL A 17 -11.42 8.47 10.83
CA VAL A 17 -10.86 9.64 11.52
C VAL A 17 -11.27 9.68 12.99
N LYS A 18 -12.56 9.42 13.30
CA LYS A 18 -13.06 9.36 14.69
C LYS A 18 -12.31 8.34 15.55
N TYR A 19 -11.92 7.22 14.99
CA TYR A 19 -11.17 6.17 15.69
C TYR A 19 -9.64 6.32 15.54
N GLY A 20 -9.17 7.44 15.01
CA GLY A 20 -7.79 7.86 15.06
C GLY A 20 -6.94 7.45 13.86
N ALA A 21 -7.54 7.26 12.69
CA ALA A 21 -6.77 7.15 11.46
C ALA A 21 -5.99 8.44 11.22
N ASP A 22 -4.70 8.31 10.95
CA ASP A 22 -3.80 9.45 10.66
C ASP A 22 -3.79 9.78 9.16
N THR A 23 -4.21 8.84 8.32
CA THR A 23 -4.43 8.97 6.88
C THR A 23 -5.44 7.93 6.40
N VAL A 24 -6.07 8.14 5.26
CA VAL A 24 -7.03 7.21 4.66
C VAL A 24 -6.72 7.02 3.18
N MET A 25 -6.89 5.79 2.67
CA MET A 25 -6.75 5.49 1.25
C MET A 25 -8.12 5.31 0.59
N ASP A 26 -8.33 5.98 -0.54
CA ASP A 26 -9.42 5.68 -1.47
C ASP A 26 -8.99 4.54 -2.40
N LEU A 27 -9.51 3.35 -2.14
CA LEU A 27 -9.30 2.14 -2.94
C LEU A 27 -10.53 1.80 -3.79
N SER A 28 -11.39 2.75 -4.06
CA SER A 28 -12.63 2.58 -4.82
C SER A 28 -12.35 2.07 -6.23
N THR A 29 -13.14 1.10 -6.67
CA THR A 29 -13.07 0.47 -7.99
C THR A 29 -14.45 0.08 -8.46
N GLY A 30 -14.66 -0.03 -9.80
CA GLY A 30 -15.88 -0.62 -10.37
C GLY A 30 -17.13 0.25 -10.27
N GLY A 31 -16.99 1.56 -10.24
CA GLY A 31 -18.11 2.50 -10.19
C GLY A 31 -18.15 3.43 -11.40
N VAL A 32 -19.34 3.94 -11.71
CA VAL A 32 -19.55 4.89 -12.82
C VAL A 32 -18.95 6.27 -12.52
N ASN A 33 -18.70 6.60 -11.23
CA ASN A 33 -18.34 7.94 -10.75
C ASN A 33 -17.18 7.93 -9.74
N LEU A 34 -16.06 7.22 -10.04
CA LEU A 34 -14.89 7.16 -9.15
C LEU A 34 -14.34 8.56 -8.81
N ASP A 35 -14.34 9.47 -9.79
CA ASP A 35 -13.84 10.82 -9.61
C ASP A 35 -14.72 11.65 -8.65
N GLU A 36 -16.03 11.49 -8.72
CA GLU A 36 -16.97 12.15 -7.80
C GLU A 36 -16.82 11.61 -6.37
N VAL A 37 -16.69 10.28 -6.23
CA VAL A 37 -16.45 9.63 -4.93
C VAL A 37 -15.15 10.15 -4.32
N ARG A 38 -14.06 10.18 -5.07
CA ARG A 38 -12.77 10.70 -4.60
C ARG A 38 -12.83 12.17 -4.23
N THR A 39 -13.46 12.99 -5.06
CA THR A 39 -13.65 14.41 -4.77
C THR A 39 -14.44 14.62 -3.47
N ALA A 40 -15.48 13.83 -3.23
CA ALA A 40 -16.25 13.88 -1.99
C ALA A 40 -15.41 13.44 -0.76
N ILE A 41 -14.59 12.39 -0.90
CA ILE A 41 -13.68 11.91 0.15
C ILE A 41 -12.66 13.00 0.49
N ILE A 42 -11.95 13.54 -0.51
CA ILE A 42 -10.93 14.60 -0.32
C ILE A 42 -11.56 15.84 0.32
N GLY A 43 -12.70 16.28 -0.20
CA GLY A 43 -13.39 17.48 0.33
C GLY A 43 -13.90 17.33 1.78
N ALA A 44 -14.11 16.10 2.24
CA ALA A 44 -14.58 15.81 3.60
C ALA A 44 -13.46 15.39 4.57
N SER A 45 -12.24 15.16 4.09
CA SER A 45 -11.15 14.62 4.89
C SER A 45 -10.36 15.70 5.61
N PRO A 46 -10.16 15.57 6.94
CA PRO A 46 -9.21 16.39 7.69
C PRO A 46 -7.81 15.75 7.75
N VAL A 47 -7.59 14.61 7.10
CA VAL A 47 -6.32 13.85 7.07
C VAL A 47 -5.90 13.59 5.63
N PRO A 48 -4.59 13.34 5.38
CA PRO A 48 -4.12 13.03 4.04
C PRO A 48 -4.86 11.85 3.38
N ILE A 49 -5.07 11.95 2.07
CA ILE A 49 -5.73 10.91 1.26
C ILE A 49 -4.75 10.28 0.28
N GLY A 50 -4.66 8.95 0.32
CA GLY A 50 -3.90 8.15 -0.63
C GLY A 50 -4.78 7.46 -1.67
N THR A 51 -4.19 7.08 -2.81
CA THR A 51 -4.86 6.32 -3.87
C THR A 51 -3.96 5.28 -4.53
N VAL A 52 -4.56 4.39 -5.33
CA VAL A 52 -3.84 3.39 -6.14
C VAL A 52 -4.23 3.56 -7.61
N PRO A 53 -3.54 4.41 -8.39
CA PRO A 53 -3.98 4.83 -9.72
C PRO A 53 -4.06 3.69 -10.73
N VAL A 54 -3.27 2.63 -10.60
CA VAL A 54 -3.29 1.48 -11.50
C VAL A 54 -4.69 0.83 -11.60
N TYR A 55 -5.52 0.94 -10.57
CA TYR A 55 -6.87 0.40 -10.61
C TYR A 55 -7.76 1.18 -11.59
N GLN A 56 -7.73 2.51 -11.50
CA GLN A 56 -8.51 3.36 -12.40
C GLN A 56 -7.94 3.35 -13.82
N ALA A 57 -6.63 3.22 -13.99
CA ALA A 57 -6.01 3.06 -15.31
C ALA A 57 -6.55 1.79 -16.03
N LEU A 58 -6.66 0.67 -15.34
CA LEU A 58 -7.26 -0.53 -15.92
C LEU A 58 -8.77 -0.35 -16.21
N GLU A 59 -9.49 0.36 -15.35
CA GLU A 59 -10.92 0.63 -15.56
C GLU A 59 -11.18 1.57 -16.73
N SER A 60 -10.31 2.54 -16.99
CA SER A 60 -10.45 3.47 -18.12
C SER A 60 -10.48 2.77 -19.49
N VAL A 61 -9.86 1.60 -19.57
CA VAL A 61 -9.88 0.69 -20.74
C VAL A 61 -10.83 -0.51 -20.57
N HIS A 62 -11.82 -0.39 -19.69
CA HIS A 62 -12.82 -1.44 -19.41
C HIS A 62 -12.21 -2.80 -19.02
N GLY A 63 -11.10 -2.78 -18.28
CA GLY A 63 -10.41 -3.99 -17.80
C GLY A 63 -9.55 -4.70 -18.84
N SER A 64 -9.37 -4.12 -20.04
CA SER A 64 -8.58 -4.73 -21.12
C SER A 64 -7.09 -4.37 -20.99
N ILE A 65 -6.28 -5.29 -20.49
CA ILE A 65 -4.82 -5.14 -20.41
C ILE A 65 -4.19 -4.84 -21.78
N GLU A 66 -4.77 -5.39 -22.85
CA GLU A 66 -4.30 -5.23 -24.24
C GLU A 66 -4.37 -3.77 -24.71
N LYS A 67 -5.36 -3.03 -24.21
CA LYS A 67 -5.62 -1.63 -24.60
C LYS A 67 -4.96 -0.63 -23.67
N LEU A 68 -4.47 -1.09 -22.51
CA LEU A 68 -3.83 -0.24 -21.53
C LEU A 68 -2.41 0.08 -21.97
N ASP A 69 -2.12 1.34 -22.24
CA ASP A 69 -0.77 1.79 -22.61
C ASP A 69 -0.05 2.53 -21.47
N GLU A 70 1.20 2.94 -21.72
CA GLU A 70 2.01 3.62 -20.72
C GLU A 70 1.48 5.01 -20.38
N ASP A 71 0.91 5.71 -21.36
CA ASP A 71 0.40 7.07 -21.18
C ASP A 71 -0.92 7.07 -20.39
N ASP A 72 -1.72 6.00 -20.48
CA ASP A 72 -2.92 5.82 -19.63
C ASP A 72 -2.56 5.85 -18.16
N PHE A 73 -1.46 5.18 -17.74
CA PHE A 73 -1.00 5.22 -16.36
C PHE A 73 -0.62 6.64 -15.93
N LEU A 74 0.18 7.34 -16.74
CA LEU A 74 0.62 8.71 -16.44
C LEU A 74 -0.56 9.67 -16.36
N HIS A 75 -1.50 9.55 -17.29
CA HIS A 75 -2.71 10.36 -17.30
C HIS A 75 -3.53 10.21 -16.00
N ILE A 76 -3.75 8.98 -15.56
CA ILE A 76 -4.50 8.74 -14.33
C ILE A 76 -3.72 9.19 -13.08
N ILE A 77 -2.39 8.98 -13.04
CA ILE A 77 -1.54 9.48 -11.96
C ILE A 77 -1.65 11.00 -11.85
N GLU A 78 -1.50 11.72 -12.97
CA GLU A 78 -1.62 13.18 -12.97
C GLU A 78 -3.04 13.65 -12.60
N LYS A 79 -4.06 12.95 -13.08
CA LYS A 79 -5.46 13.23 -12.74
C LYS A 79 -5.72 13.14 -11.24
N HIS A 80 -5.18 12.13 -10.56
CA HIS A 80 -5.29 12.01 -9.10
C HIS A 80 -4.60 13.17 -8.38
N CYS A 81 -3.41 13.58 -8.86
CA CYS A 81 -2.74 14.78 -8.35
C CYS A 81 -3.58 16.05 -8.52
N GLN A 82 -4.20 16.24 -9.68
CA GLN A 82 -5.09 17.39 -9.97
C GLN A 82 -6.32 17.42 -9.06
N GLN A 83 -6.79 16.26 -8.61
CA GLN A 83 -7.89 16.16 -7.65
C GLN A 83 -7.48 16.48 -6.21
N GLY A 84 -6.18 16.61 -5.92
CA GLY A 84 -5.67 16.93 -4.59
C GLY A 84 -5.35 15.70 -3.72
N VAL A 85 -5.01 14.56 -4.34
CA VAL A 85 -4.51 13.39 -3.62
C VAL A 85 -3.12 13.67 -3.05
N ASP A 86 -2.89 13.34 -1.78
CA ASP A 86 -1.66 13.64 -1.05
C ASP A 86 -0.53 12.64 -1.35
N TYR A 87 -0.89 11.37 -1.57
CA TYR A 87 0.08 10.34 -1.92
C TYR A 87 -0.54 9.25 -2.80
N GLN A 88 0.29 8.58 -3.61
CA GLN A 88 -0.18 7.53 -4.49
C GLN A 88 0.68 6.29 -4.39
N THR A 89 0.04 5.11 -4.35
CA THR A 89 0.74 3.82 -4.42
C THR A 89 1.16 3.54 -5.85
N ILE A 90 2.45 3.55 -6.09
CA ILE A 90 3.07 3.33 -7.39
C ILE A 90 3.87 2.01 -7.35
N HIS A 91 3.35 0.98 -8.02
CA HIS A 91 3.95 -0.35 -8.07
C HIS A 91 5.10 -0.45 -9.08
N ALA A 92 6.06 0.48 -9.00
CA ALA A 92 7.19 0.57 -9.93
C ALA A 92 8.32 -0.43 -9.65
N GLY A 93 8.35 -1.02 -8.44
CA GLY A 93 9.42 -1.95 -8.02
C GLY A 93 9.35 -3.34 -8.65
N LEU A 94 8.20 -3.73 -9.20
CA LEU A 94 8.03 -5.00 -9.89
C LEU A 94 8.68 -4.95 -11.27
N LEU A 95 9.71 -5.75 -11.50
CA LEU A 95 10.39 -5.87 -12.79
C LEU A 95 10.10 -7.22 -13.45
N ILE A 96 10.24 -7.27 -14.78
CA ILE A 96 9.96 -8.50 -15.55
C ILE A 96 10.88 -9.66 -15.13
N GLU A 97 12.13 -9.38 -14.74
CA GLU A 97 13.10 -10.34 -14.20
C GLU A 97 12.75 -10.86 -12.80
N HIS A 98 11.82 -10.23 -12.11
CA HIS A 98 11.31 -10.73 -10.82
C HIS A 98 10.26 -11.83 -11.00
N LEU A 99 9.52 -11.85 -12.11
CA LEU A 99 8.43 -12.79 -12.35
C LEU A 99 8.82 -14.27 -12.23
N PRO A 100 9.99 -14.71 -12.72
CA PRO A 100 10.42 -16.10 -12.52
C PRO A 100 10.61 -16.49 -11.04
N LYS A 101 10.91 -15.52 -10.17
CA LYS A 101 11.13 -15.75 -8.73
C LYS A 101 9.85 -16.05 -7.96
N VAL A 102 8.69 -15.73 -8.56
CA VAL A 102 7.36 -16.02 -7.98
C VAL A 102 7.00 -17.51 -8.16
N LYS A 103 7.70 -18.22 -9.05
CA LYS A 103 7.47 -19.64 -9.27
C LYS A 103 7.81 -20.44 -8.01
N GLY A 104 6.84 -21.13 -7.49
CA GLY A 104 6.97 -21.93 -6.27
C GLY A 104 6.33 -21.30 -5.03
N ARG A 105 5.86 -20.04 -5.12
CA ARG A 105 5.02 -19.47 -4.07
C ARG A 105 3.68 -20.18 -3.99
N ILE A 106 3.16 -20.31 -2.77
CA ILE A 106 1.82 -20.87 -2.53
C ILE A 106 0.76 -19.87 -3.01
N THR A 107 0.93 -18.59 -2.72
CA THR A 107 -0.08 -17.55 -3.03
C THR A 107 0.23 -16.74 -4.28
N GLY A 108 1.39 -16.93 -4.90
CA GLY A 108 1.79 -16.21 -6.11
C GLY A 108 1.93 -14.70 -5.89
N ILE A 109 1.26 -13.89 -6.71
CA ILE A 109 1.21 -12.42 -6.59
C ILE A 109 -0.16 -12.04 -6.01
N VAL A 110 -0.20 -11.67 -4.74
CA VAL A 110 -1.45 -11.32 -4.03
C VAL A 110 -1.80 -9.83 -4.13
N SER A 111 -0.83 -8.97 -4.42
CA SER A 111 -1.08 -7.56 -4.68
C SER A 111 -1.90 -7.41 -5.96
N ARG A 112 -3.07 -6.75 -5.88
CA ARG A 112 -3.89 -6.49 -7.07
C ARG A 112 -3.14 -5.62 -8.09
N GLY A 113 -2.45 -4.58 -7.64
CA GLY A 113 -1.64 -3.72 -8.52
C GLY A 113 -0.48 -4.48 -9.14
N GLY A 114 0.22 -5.29 -8.34
CA GLY A 114 1.29 -6.18 -8.82
C GLY A 114 0.79 -7.18 -9.87
N GLY A 115 -0.40 -7.78 -9.65
CA GLY A 115 -1.02 -8.70 -10.59
C GLY A 115 -1.36 -8.04 -11.93
N ILE A 116 -1.92 -6.83 -11.92
CA ILE A 116 -2.22 -6.05 -13.12
C ILE A 116 -0.94 -5.77 -13.92
N LEU A 117 0.11 -5.29 -13.26
CA LEU A 117 1.38 -4.98 -13.93
C LEU A 117 2.11 -6.22 -14.42
N ALA A 118 2.07 -7.32 -13.68
CA ALA A 118 2.61 -8.61 -14.14
C ALA A 118 1.92 -9.07 -15.43
N GLN A 119 0.58 -9.01 -15.49
CA GLN A 119 -0.18 -9.32 -16.70
C GLN A 119 0.16 -8.38 -17.85
N TRP A 120 0.28 -7.08 -17.57
CA TRP A 120 0.66 -6.08 -18.57
C TRP A 120 2.04 -6.39 -19.16
N MET A 121 3.05 -6.62 -18.32
CA MET A 121 4.40 -6.95 -18.78
C MET A 121 4.46 -8.22 -19.62
N LEU A 122 3.72 -9.26 -19.21
CA LEU A 122 3.66 -10.53 -19.94
C LEU A 122 2.94 -10.38 -21.28
N TYR A 123 1.85 -9.61 -21.34
CA TYR A 123 1.10 -9.40 -22.59
C TYR A 123 1.89 -8.56 -23.59
N HIS A 124 2.42 -7.41 -23.14
CA HIS A 124 3.12 -6.49 -24.03
C HIS A 124 4.60 -6.85 -24.27
N HIS A 125 5.13 -7.88 -23.60
CA HIS A 125 6.55 -8.27 -23.65
C HIS A 125 7.50 -7.08 -23.37
N ARG A 126 7.13 -6.23 -22.43
CA ARG A 126 7.84 -4.99 -22.07
C ARG A 126 8.03 -4.89 -20.56
N GLN A 127 9.00 -4.08 -20.15
CA GLN A 127 9.24 -3.77 -18.73
C GLN A 127 8.07 -2.96 -18.16
N ASN A 128 7.89 -3.04 -16.85
CA ASN A 128 6.90 -2.28 -16.07
C ASN A 128 6.90 -0.79 -16.48
N PRO A 129 5.80 -0.26 -16.99
CA PRO A 129 5.72 1.13 -17.46
C PRO A 129 5.93 2.14 -16.32
N LEU A 130 5.55 1.81 -15.08
CA LEU A 130 5.77 2.68 -13.93
C LEU A 130 7.26 2.76 -13.54
N TYR A 131 8.06 1.74 -13.88
CA TYR A 131 9.52 1.76 -13.71
C TYR A 131 10.20 2.53 -14.84
N THR A 132 9.84 2.25 -16.10
CA THR A 132 10.46 2.90 -17.27
C THR A 132 10.15 4.38 -17.36
N ARG A 133 8.94 4.78 -16.92
CA ARG A 133 8.47 6.18 -16.90
C ARG A 133 8.54 6.82 -15.50
N PHE A 134 9.39 6.27 -14.60
CA PHE A 134 9.44 6.71 -13.21
C PHE A 134 9.84 8.18 -13.05
N ASP A 135 10.77 8.67 -13.86
CA ASP A 135 11.19 10.07 -13.81
C ASP A 135 10.09 11.03 -14.27
N ASP A 136 9.25 10.62 -15.24
CA ASP A 136 8.05 11.37 -15.63
C ASP A 136 7.04 11.47 -14.47
N ILE A 137 6.87 10.39 -13.72
CA ILE A 137 6.03 10.39 -12.51
C ILE A 137 6.62 11.31 -11.44
N CYS A 138 7.94 11.32 -11.25
CA CYS A 138 8.60 12.25 -10.34
C CYS A 138 8.31 13.71 -10.71
N GLU A 139 8.36 14.07 -11.99
CA GLU A 139 8.05 15.44 -12.45
C GLU A 139 6.58 15.81 -12.19
N ILE A 140 5.65 14.86 -12.35
CA ILE A 140 4.23 15.05 -11.99
C ILE A 140 4.13 15.28 -10.47
N PHE A 141 4.69 14.39 -9.66
CA PHE A 141 4.59 14.47 -8.20
C PHE A 141 5.22 15.74 -7.63
N LYS A 142 6.37 16.15 -8.15
CA LYS A 142 7.01 17.42 -7.79
C LYS A 142 6.11 18.62 -8.07
N ARG A 143 5.43 18.64 -9.21
CA ARG A 143 4.53 19.73 -9.62
C ARG A 143 3.34 19.89 -8.66
N TYR A 144 2.81 18.78 -8.16
CA TYR A 144 1.60 18.77 -7.34
C TYR A 144 1.87 18.52 -5.85
N ASP A 145 3.14 18.44 -5.43
CA ASP A 145 3.55 18.11 -4.05
C ASP A 145 2.94 16.79 -3.55
N CYS A 146 2.92 15.77 -4.44
CA CYS A 146 2.40 14.44 -4.13
C CYS A 146 3.52 13.52 -3.67
N THR A 147 3.25 12.65 -2.70
CA THR A 147 4.22 11.71 -2.12
C THR A 147 4.10 10.32 -2.77
N PHE A 148 5.24 9.67 -3.04
CA PHE A 148 5.24 8.25 -3.39
C PHE A 148 4.92 7.38 -2.18
N SER A 149 3.96 6.45 -2.34
CA SER A 149 3.93 5.18 -1.64
C SER A 149 4.44 4.12 -2.61
N LEU A 150 5.71 3.74 -2.50
CA LEU A 150 6.30 2.75 -3.40
C LEU A 150 5.75 1.37 -3.08
N GLY A 151 4.86 0.87 -3.93
CA GLY A 151 4.04 -0.31 -3.67
C GLY A 151 4.82 -1.63 -3.71
N ASP A 152 4.54 -2.51 -2.78
CA ASP A 152 5.12 -3.85 -2.65
C ASP A 152 4.32 -4.90 -3.46
N SER A 153 4.50 -4.91 -4.76
CA SER A 153 3.79 -5.82 -5.69
C SER A 153 3.99 -7.29 -5.36
N LEU A 154 5.16 -7.64 -4.84
CA LEU A 154 5.58 -9.00 -4.51
C LEU A 154 5.54 -9.29 -2.99
N ARG A 155 4.71 -8.55 -2.22
CA ARG A 155 4.50 -8.89 -0.82
C ARG A 155 4.01 -10.34 -0.68
N PRO A 156 4.46 -11.08 0.36
CA PRO A 156 3.98 -12.43 0.60
C PRO A 156 2.50 -12.42 1.03
N GLY A 157 1.73 -13.39 0.56
CA GLY A 157 0.32 -13.59 0.91
C GLY A 157 0.09 -14.72 1.91
N CYS A 158 1.15 -15.39 2.36
CA CYS A 158 1.13 -16.39 3.42
C CYS A 158 2.53 -16.49 4.06
N GLN A 159 2.59 -17.13 5.24
CA GLN A 159 3.84 -17.27 5.99
C GLN A 159 4.94 -18.00 5.21
N HIS A 160 4.56 -18.99 4.39
CA HIS A 160 5.51 -19.78 3.59
C HIS A 160 6.29 -18.92 2.58
N ASP A 161 5.65 -17.90 2.01
CA ASP A 161 6.23 -17.06 0.95
C ASP A 161 7.02 -15.87 1.51
N ALA A 162 7.05 -15.69 2.85
CA ALA A 162 7.69 -14.56 3.50
C ALA A 162 9.21 -14.54 3.29
N SER A 163 9.75 -13.34 3.09
CA SER A 163 11.20 -13.10 2.94
C SER A 163 11.87 -13.88 1.82
N ASP A 164 11.11 -14.25 0.80
CA ASP A 164 11.62 -15.00 -0.34
C ASP A 164 12.41 -14.11 -1.33
N ALA A 165 13.02 -14.75 -2.32
CA ALA A 165 13.83 -14.07 -3.32
C ALA A 165 13.03 -13.05 -4.17
N ALA A 166 11.72 -13.23 -4.32
CA ALA A 166 10.87 -12.32 -5.06
C ALA A 166 10.62 -11.04 -4.27
N GLN A 167 10.23 -11.16 -3.00
CA GLN A 167 10.03 -10.03 -2.10
C GLN A 167 11.31 -9.20 -1.95
N LEU A 168 12.44 -9.85 -1.70
CA LEU A 168 13.71 -9.15 -1.47
C LEU A 168 14.28 -8.50 -2.74
N ALA A 169 14.04 -9.09 -3.92
CA ALA A 169 14.45 -8.48 -5.20
C ALA A 169 13.64 -7.20 -5.48
N GLU A 170 12.33 -7.21 -5.22
CA GLU A 170 11.52 -5.99 -5.34
C GLU A 170 11.96 -4.92 -4.33
N LEU A 171 12.21 -5.30 -3.07
CA LEU A 171 12.70 -4.36 -2.06
C LEU A 171 13.99 -3.65 -2.48
N HIS A 172 14.92 -4.37 -3.09
CA HIS A 172 16.15 -3.77 -3.65
C HIS A 172 15.83 -2.70 -4.70
N THR A 173 14.90 -2.99 -5.63
CA THR A 173 14.44 -2.03 -6.64
C THR A 173 13.72 -0.83 -6.00
N LEU A 174 12.91 -1.05 -4.94
CA LEU A 174 12.28 0.05 -4.21
C LEU A 174 13.33 0.98 -3.58
N GLY A 175 14.45 0.45 -3.12
CA GLY A 175 15.59 1.25 -2.65
C GLY A 175 16.23 2.10 -3.76
N GLU A 176 16.37 1.56 -4.97
CA GLU A 176 16.83 2.32 -6.14
C GLU A 176 15.84 3.46 -6.44
N LEU A 177 14.55 3.16 -6.53
CA LEU A 177 13.51 4.13 -6.85
C LEU A 177 13.38 5.22 -5.78
N THR A 178 13.57 4.89 -4.51
CA THR A 178 13.62 5.86 -3.41
C THR A 178 14.70 6.91 -3.66
N ARG A 179 15.91 6.47 -3.97
CA ARG A 179 17.03 7.39 -4.26
C ARG A 179 16.80 8.19 -5.55
N ARG A 180 16.11 7.63 -6.55
CA ARG A 180 15.72 8.35 -7.77
C ARG A 180 14.71 9.45 -7.45
N ALA A 181 13.64 9.15 -6.72
CA ALA A 181 12.63 10.13 -6.33
C ALA A 181 13.24 11.29 -5.52
N TRP A 182 14.13 11.01 -4.58
CA TRP A 182 14.82 12.06 -3.80
C TRP A 182 15.68 12.98 -4.65
N LYS A 183 16.29 12.50 -5.76
CA LYS A 183 17.01 13.37 -6.70
C LYS A 183 16.10 14.35 -7.43
N HIS A 184 14.81 14.04 -7.52
CA HIS A 184 13.77 14.93 -8.04
C HIS A 184 13.11 15.79 -6.95
N ASP A 185 13.58 15.74 -5.70
CA ASP A 185 12.99 16.40 -4.53
C ASP A 185 11.55 15.92 -4.21
N VAL A 186 11.24 14.65 -4.47
CA VAL A 186 9.93 14.05 -4.21
C VAL A 186 9.99 13.17 -2.97
N GLN A 187 9.01 13.32 -2.09
CA GLN A 187 8.88 12.53 -0.86
C GLN A 187 8.51 11.08 -1.18
N VAL A 188 9.01 10.17 -0.34
CA VAL A 188 8.80 8.72 -0.50
C VAL A 188 8.47 8.10 0.83
N MET A 189 7.48 7.21 0.85
CA MET A 189 7.37 6.10 1.78
C MET A 189 7.40 4.78 1.00
N VAL A 190 7.86 3.70 1.62
CA VAL A 190 8.00 2.38 1.00
C VAL A 190 7.01 1.43 1.63
N GLU A 191 6.22 0.74 0.81
CA GLU A 191 5.31 -0.30 1.31
C GLU A 191 6.07 -1.59 1.63
N GLY A 192 5.53 -2.37 2.53
CA GLY A 192 6.15 -3.58 3.02
C GLY A 192 5.19 -4.74 3.29
N PRO A 193 5.72 -5.89 3.71
CA PRO A 193 5.05 -7.18 3.61
C PRO A 193 3.79 -7.29 4.46
N GLY A 194 2.84 -8.12 3.96
CA GLY A 194 1.56 -8.39 4.61
C GLY A 194 1.54 -9.64 5.49
N HIS A 195 2.28 -10.69 5.14
CA HIS A 195 2.35 -11.94 5.90
C HIS A 195 3.80 -12.27 6.21
N VAL A 196 4.19 -12.19 7.49
CA VAL A 196 5.57 -12.46 7.93
C VAL A 196 5.54 -13.15 9.29
N PRO A 197 6.24 -14.28 9.47
CA PRO A 197 6.42 -14.90 10.75
C PRO A 197 7.01 -13.91 11.77
N LEU A 198 6.59 -14.02 13.03
CA LEU A 198 6.93 -13.06 14.08
C LEU A 198 8.45 -12.85 14.23
N ASP A 199 9.22 -13.92 14.11
CA ASP A 199 10.69 -13.92 14.21
C ASP A 199 11.40 -13.27 13.01
N GLN A 200 10.71 -13.05 11.89
CA GLN A 200 11.27 -12.42 10.69
C GLN A 200 10.93 -10.93 10.54
N ILE A 201 10.08 -10.39 11.41
CA ILE A 201 9.64 -8.99 11.31
C ILE A 201 10.82 -8.03 11.49
N GLU A 202 11.66 -8.26 12.51
CA GLU A 202 12.85 -7.44 12.73
C GLU A 202 13.78 -7.43 11.51
N PHE A 203 14.01 -8.62 10.92
CA PHE A 203 14.81 -8.75 9.70
C PHE A 203 14.23 -7.91 8.56
N ASN A 204 12.92 -8.00 8.30
CA ASN A 204 12.27 -7.26 7.22
C ASN A 204 12.37 -5.74 7.41
N VAL A 205 12.17 -5.25 8.64
CA VAL A 205 12.27 -3.81 8.94
C VAL A 205 13.71 -3.33 8.77
N LYS A 206 14.70 -4.04 9.31
CA LYS A 206 16.11 -3.69 9.16
C LYS A 206 16.57 -3.73 7.71
N LYS A 207 16.12 -4.74 6.96
CA LYS A 207 16.45 -4.87 5.55
C LYS A 207 15.90 -3.72 4.72
N GLN A 208 14.67 -3.28 5.00
CA GLN A 208 14.10 -2.10 4.34
C GLN A 208 14.91 -0.83 4.67
N MET A 209 15.27 -0.62 5.93
CA MET A 209 16.07 0.54 6.33
C MET A 209 17.42 0.57 5.59
N GLU A 210 18.07 -0.58 5.46
CA GLU A 210 19.33 -0.72 4.71
C GLU A 210 19.14 -0.43 3.22
N GLU A 211 18.21 -1.10 2.55
CA GLU A 211 17.99 -1.01 1.10
C GLU A 211 17.44 0.35 0.67
N CYS A 212 16.53 0.92 1.48
CA CYS A 212 15.80 2.14 1.15
C CYS A 212 16.31 3.38 1.89
N SER A 213 17.54 3.32 2.45
CA SER A 213 18.20 4.47 3.09
C SER A 213 17.33 5.12 4.20
N GLU A 214 16.69 4.28 5.03
CA GLU A 214 15.79 4.68 6.14
C GLU A 214 14.54 5.47 5.71
N ALA A 215 14.13 5.39 4.44
CA ALA A 215 12.84 5.94 4.00
C ALA A 215 11.70 5.40 4.88
N PRO A 216 10.67 6.20 5.19
CA PRO A 216 9.53 5.75 5.98
C PRO A 216 8.95 4.43 5.46
N PHE A 217 8.84 3.43 6.35
CA PHE A 217 8.31 2.12 6.01
C PHE A 217 6.84 2.03 6.39
N TYR A 218 6.01 1.65 5.43
CA TYR A 218 4.57 1.47 5.55
C TYR A 218 4.22 -0.01 5.35
N VAL A 219 3.75 -0.70 6.38
CA VAL A 219 3.53 -2.15 6.35
C VAL A 219 2.05 -2.51 6.47
N LEU A 220 1.65 -3.56 5.75
CA LEU A 220 0.34 -4.18 5.87
C LEU A 220 0.37 -5.23 6.99
N GLY A 221 0.06 -4.86 8.19
CA GLY A 221 0.17 -5.73 9.34
C GLY A 221 1.55 -5.65 10.00
N PRO A 222 2.37 -6.72 9.93
CA PRO A 222 2.17 -8.01 9.24
C PRO A 222 1.29 -9.01 10.01
N LEU A 223 0.55 -9.83 9.25
CA LEU A 223 -0.13 -11.00 9.80
C LEU A 223 0.92 -12.07 10.15
N VAL A 224 0.94 -12.50 11.40
CA VAL A 224 1.99 -13.41 11.93
C VAL A 224 1.60 -14.88 11.91
N THR A 225 0.39 -15.20 11.45
CA THR A 225 -0.12 -16.56 11.30
C THR A 225 -1.22 -16.60 10.25
N ASP A 226 -1.39 -17.73 9.58
CA ASP A 226 -2.38 -17.95 8.51
C ASP A 226 -3.62 -18.73 9.00
N ILE A 227 -3.72 -19.09 10.29
CA ILE A 227 -4.75 -20.00 10.80
C ILE A 227 -6.03 -19.35 11.31
N ALA A 228 -6.15 -18.02 11.28
CA ALA A 228 -7.23 -17.29 11.94
C ALA A 228 -8.07 -16.43 10.97
N PRO A 229 -8.78 -17.00 9.98
CA PRO A 229 -9.67 -16.25 9.11
C PRO A 229 -10.78 -15.58 9.95
N GLY A 230 -11.11 -14.32 9.62
CA GLY A 230 -12.04 -13.50 10.41
C GLY A 230 -11.40 -12.78 11.62
N TYR A 231 -10.14 -13.09 11.93
CA TYR A 231 -9.37 -12.44 13.02
C TYR A 231 -8.10 -11.75 12.52
N GLY A 232 -8.08 -11.37 11.24
CA GLY A 232 -6.93 -10.70 10.60
C GLY A 232 -6.47 -9.46 11.35
N HIS A 233 -7.38 -8.68 11.91
CA HIS A 233 -7.07 -7.51 12.74
C HIS A 233 -6.28 -7.85 14.02
N ILE A 234 -6.50 -9.03 14.60
CA ILE A 234 -5.76 -9.50 15.80
C ILE A 234 -4.40 -10.02 15.39
N THR A 235 -4.34 -10.94 14.41
CA THR A 235 -3.08 -11.56 13.99
C THR A 235 -2.11 -10.54 13.42
N SER A 236 -2.61 -9.54 12.73
CA SER A 236 -1.78 -8.46 12.18
C SER A 236 -1.41 -7.39 13.20
N ALA A 237 -2.26 -7.11 14.20
CA ALA A 237 -1.90 -6.17 15.27
C ALA A 237 -0.69 -6.64 16.08
N ILE A 238 -0.52 -7.96 16.25
CA ILE A 238 0.66 -8.55 16.89
C ILE A 238 1.92 -8.18 16.08
N GLY A 239 1.89 -8.43 14.78
CA GLY A 239 3.00 -8.09 13.89
C GLY A 239 3.22 -6.58 13.74
N ALA A 240 2.15 -5.80 13.72
CA ALA A 240 2.21 -4.34 13.66
C ALA A 240 2.92 -3.74 14.88
N ALA A 241 2.65 -4.25 16.08
CA ALA A 241 3.35 -3.83 17.29
C ALA A 241 4.86 -4.13 17.20
N MET A 242 5.23 -5.32 16.72
CA MET A 242 6.63 -5.70 16.51
C MET A 242 7.29 -4.81 15.43
N ALA A 243 6.66 -4.64 14.28
CA ALA A 243 7.17 -3.80 13.20
C ALA A 243 7.35 -2.33 13.67
N GLY A 244 6.37 -1.78 14.37
CA GLY A 244 6.44 -0.46 14.96
C GLY A 244 7.57 -0.32 15.98
N TRP A 245 7.78 -1.31 16.82
CA TRP A 245 8.91 -1.35 17.78
C TRP A 245 10.25 -1.29 17.06
N HIS A 246 10.42 -2.04 15.97
CA HIS A 246 11.69 -2.09 15.20
C HIS A 246 11.89 -0.92 14.24
N GLY A 247 10.93 -0.02 14.06
CA GLY A 247 11.17 1.24 13.34
C GLY A 247 10.23 1.57 12.20
N THR A 248 9.23 0.72 11.92
CA THR A 248 8.19 1.04 10.94
C THR A 248 7.53 2.37 11.26
N ALA A 249 7.32 3.20 10.24
CA ALA A 249 6.81 4.55 10.38
C ALA A 249 5.27 4.61 10.31
N MET A 250 4.65 3.76 9.50
CA MET A 250 3.20 3.74 9.29
C MET A 250 2.67 2.32 9.19
N LEU A 251 1.49 2.09 9.76
CA LEU A 251 0.82 0.80 9.83
C LEU A 251 -0.47 0.85 9.03
N CYS A 252 -0.62 0.00 8.02
CA CYS A 252 -1.88 -0.23 7.34
C CYS A 252 -2.74 -1.15 8.20
N TYR A 253 -3.88 -0.66 8.69
CA TYR A 253 -4.74 -1.49 9.50
C TYR A 253 -5.42 -2.59 8.67
N VAL A 254 -5.67 -3.71 9.31
CA VAL A 254 -6.35 -4.87 8.76
C VAL A 254 -7.68 -5.04 9.49
N THR A 255 -8.72 -5.40 8.76
CA THR A 255 -10.05 -5.63 9.33
C THR A 255 -10.33 -7.12 9.55
N PRO A 256 -11.39 -7.49 10.29
CA PRO A 256 -11.87 -8.88 10.36
C PRO A 256 -12.21 -9.49 8.99
N LYS A 257 -12.43 -8.65 7.98
CA LYS A 257 -12.79 -9.07 6.60
C LYS A 257 -11.61 -9.28 5.67
N GLU A 258 -10.38 -9.12 6.15
CA GLU A 258 -9.20 -9.34 5.31
C GLU A 258 -9.26 -10.70 4.61
N HIS A 259 -9.06 -10.70 3.29
CA HIS A 259 -9.20 -11.85 2.39
C HIS A 259 -10.62 -12.47 2.29
N LEU A 260 -11.61 -11.98 3.04
CA LEU A 260 -12.94 -12.57 3.11
C LEU A 260 -14.02 -11.76 2.41
N GLY A 261 -13.82 -10.44 2.26
CA GLY A 261 -14.80 -9.57 1.62
C GLY A 261 -14.61 -8.09 1.93
N LEU A 262 -15.60 -7.28 1.55
CA LEU A 262 -15.58 -5.85 1.85
C LEU A 262 -15.89 -5.60 3.32
N PRO A 263 -15.09 -4.77 4.01
CA PRO A 263 -15.38 -4.36 5.38
C PRO A 263 -16.58 -3.39 5.42
N ASN A 264 -17.42 -3.60 6.40
CA ASN A 264 -18.44 -2.63 6.80
C ASN A 264 -17.89 -1.65 7.84
N ALA A 265 -18.72 -0.70 8.31
CA ALA A 265 -18.29 0.32 9.27
C ALA A 265 -17.79 -0.28 10.61
N GLU A 266 -18.40 -1.39 11.07
CA GLU A 266 -17.96 -2.08 12.30
C GLU A 266 -16.60 -2.76 12.11
N ASP A 267 -16.39 -3.44 10.98
CA ASP A 267 -15.10 -4.06 10.66
C ASP A 267 -13.96 -3.00 10.60
N VAL A 268 -14.26 -1.81 10.04
CA VAL A 268 -13.32 -0.67 10.02
C VAL A 268 -12.99 -0.22 11.43
N ARG A 269 -13.98 -0.08 12.28
CA ARG A 269 -13.81 0.30 13.70
C ARG A 269 -12.92 -0.69 14.44
N GLU A 270 -13.20 -1.99 14.34
CA GLU A 270 -12.45 -3.05 15.01
C GLU A 270 -10.97 -3.06 14.55
N GLY A 271 -10.74 -2.95 13.23
CA GLY A 271 -9.39 -2.88 12.68
C GLY A 271 -8.60 -1.68 13.20
N LEU A 272 -9.20 -0.50 13.19
CA LEU A 272 -8.55 0.72 13.68
C LEU A 272 -8.23 0.66 15.17
N ILE A 273 -9.16 0.18 16.00
CA ILE A 273 -8.91 0.02 17.44
C ILE A 273 -7.75 -0.93 17.69
N ALA A 274 -7.72 -2.09 17.01
CA ALA A 274 -6.63 -3.05 17.13
C ALA A 274 -5.27 -2.41 16.78
N TYR A 275 -5.22 -1.60 15.72
CA TYR A 275 -3.98 -0.97 15.28
C TYR A 275 -3.56 0.24 16.13
N LYS A 276 -4.48 1.00 16.69
CA LYS A 276 -4.12 2.03 17.69
C LYS A 276 -3.54 1.40 18.95
N ILE A 277 -4.03 0.23 19.35
CA ILE A 277 -3.44 -0.55 20.48
C ILE A 277 -2.04 -1.02 20.11
N ALA A 278 -1.85 -1.58 18.91
CA ALA A 278 -0.55 -2.06 18.43
C ALA A 278 0.48 -0.92 18.34
N ALA A 279 0.10 0.21 17.76
CA ALA A 279 0.95 1.40 17.63
C ALA A 279 1.34 1.95 19.01
N HIS A 280 0.39 2.02 19.95
CA HIS A 280 0.68 2.47 21.32
C HIS A 280 1.63 1.51 22.06
N ALA A 281 1.46 0.20 21.89
CA ALA A 281 2.39 -0.80 22.45
C ALA A 281 3.82 -0.60 21.90
N ALA A 282 3.95 -0.31 20.60
CA ALA A 282 5.23 0.01 19.97
C ALA A 282 5.83 1.31 20.54
N ASP A 283 5.02 2.36 20.71
CA ASP A 283 5.47 3.63 21.31
C ASP A 283 6.01 3.45 22.72
N ILE A 284 5.35 2.63 23.54
CA ILE A 284 5.84 2.29 24.89
C ILE A 284 7.19 1.57 24.80
N ALA A 285 7.32 0.58 23.92
CA ALA A 285 8.55 -0.19 23.73
C ALA A 285 9.71 0.67 23.20
N ARG A 286 9.40 1.69 22.38
CA ARG A 286 10.37 2.68 21.87
C ARG A 286 10.67 3.81 22.85
N HIS A 287 10.11 3.80 24.04
CA HIS A 287 10.26 4.84 25.04
C HIS A 287 9.87 6.25 24.52
N ARG A 288 8.83 6.34 23.68
CA ARG A 288 8.33 7.61 23.18
C ARG A 288 7.86 8.49 24.37
N PRO A 289 8.19 9.79 24.37
CA PRO A 289 7.76 10.70 25.44
C PRO A 289 6.25 10.66 25.63
N GLY A 290 5.77 10.54 26.87
CA GLY A 290 4.35 10.50 27.23
C GLY A 290 3.60 9.21 26.88
N ALA A 291 4.22 8.20 26.26
CA ALA A 291 3.53 6.97 25.92
C ALA A 291 3.07 6.17 27.14
N ARG A 292 3.80 6.23 28.25
CA ARG A 292 3.45 5.55 29.51
C ARG A 292 2.50 6.33 30.41
N ASP A 293 2.19 7.57 30.04
CA ASP A 293 1.37 8.48 30.85
C ASP A 293 -0.12 8.42 30.46
N ARG A 294 -0.49 7.55 29.51
CA ARG A 294 -1.84 7.37 28.97
C ARG A 294 -2.48 6.08 29.46
#